data_299f05912b4b6faaa2f72ef51d8d6063
#
_entry.id   299f05912b4b6faaa2f72ef51d8d6063
#
_cell.length_a   1.000
_cell.length_b   1.000
_cell.length_c   1.000
_cell.angle_alpha   90.00
_cell.angle_beta   90.00
_cell.angle_gamma   90.00
#
_symmetry.space_group_name_H-M   'P 1'
#
loop_
_entity.id
_entity.type
_entity.pdbx_description
1 polymer ?
#
loop_
_entity_poly.entity_id
_entity_poly.type
_entity_poly.pdbx_seq_one_letter_code
_entity_poly.pdbx_strand_id
1 'polypeptide(L)'
;MRNSNSGHVGIVIVSHSPKIAEGAADMVRQMVGDAVPLAWTGGDVDGGLGTNVAGILEAIETAWSPAGVAILVDLGGAETNSEMAVEMLPEDRRARVVVCNAPVVEGAVIAATESSGGSPLAAVKRSAEEFYA
;
A
#
# COMPACT_ATOMS: atom_id res chain seq x y z
N MET A 1 13.15 2.04 21.50
CA MET A 1 13.35 0.86 20.66
C MET A 1 13.18 1.23 19.19
N ARG A 2 14.11 0.79 18.43
CA ARG A 2 14.12 1.14 17.01
C ARG A 2 13.15 0.26 16.22
N ASN A 3 12.50 0.86 15.26
CA ASN A 3 11.63 0.14 14.34
C ASN A 3 12.49 -0.62 13.34
N SER A 4 12.46 -1.95 13.39
CA SER A 4 13.33 -2.78 12.55
C SER A 4 12.97 -2.71 11.07
N ASN A 5 11.77 -2.21 10.71
CA ASN A 5 11.36 -2.14 9.32
C ASN A 5 11.42 -0.73 8.72
N SER A 6 12.09 0.22 9.40
CA SER A 6 12.12 1.62 8.97
C SER A 6 12.83 1.84 7.63
N GLY A 7 13.70 0.90 7.22
CA GLY A 7 14.40 1.00 5.94
C GLY A 7 13.68 0.28 4.79
N HIS A 8 12.53 -0.28 5.03
CA HIS A 8 11.79 -1.04 4.02
C HIS A 8 10.61 -0.23 3.50
N VAL A 9 10.32 -0.37 2.21
CA VAL A 9 9.16 0.28 1.60
C VAL A 9 7.89 -0.18 2.31
N GLY A 10 7.04 0.77 2.70
CA GLY A 10 5.75 0.47 3.32
C GLY A 10 4.74 0.05 2.27
N ILE A 11 3.81 -0.80 2.65
CA ILE A 11 2.77 -1.33 1.76
C ILE A 11 1.41 -0.87 2.27
N VAL A 12 0.62 -0.25 1.40
CA VAL A 12 -0.74 0.17 1.70
C VAL A 12 -1.68 -0.57 0.76
N ILE A 13 -2.70 -1.20 1.31
CA ILE A 13 -3.70 -1.93 0.53
C ILE A 13 -5.00 -1.15 0.60
N VAL A 14 -5.55 -0.80 -0.56
CA VAL A 14 -6.80 -0.04 -0.67
C VAL A 14 -7.79 -0.87 -1.47
N SER A 15 -8.91 -1.22 -0.85
CA SER A 15 -9.97 -1.97 -1.51
C SER A 15 -11.31 -1.29 -1.26
N HIS A 16 -12.26 -1.51 -2.15
CA HIS A 16 -13.63 -1.05 -1.94
C HIS A 16 -14.28 -1.79 -0.77
N SER A 17 -13.77 -2.98 -0.43
CA SER A 17 -14.28 -3.79 0.66
C SER A 17 -13.28 -3.84 1.81
N PRO A 18 -13.67 -3.42 3.02
CA PRO A 18 -12.79 -3.54 4.18
C PRO A 18 -12.35 -4.98 4.41
N LYS A 19 -13.23 -5.95 4.17
CA LYS A 19 -12.91 -7.37 4.38
C LYS A 19 -11.85 -7.84 3.41
N ILE A 20 -11.89 -7.38 2.16
CA ILE A 20 -10.87 -7.74 1.18
C ILE A 20 -9.53 -7.12 1.57
N ALA A 21 -9.54 -5.84 1.95
CA ALA A 21 -8.31 -5.16 2.35
C ALA A 21 -7.67 -5.86 3.54
N GLU A 22 -8.47 -6.17 4.56
CA GLU A 22 -7.98 -6.83 5.75
C GLU A 22 -7.44 -8.22 5.45
N GLY A 23 -8.17 -8.99 4.63
CA GLY A 23 -7.74 -10.34 4.25
C GLY A 23 -6.44 -10.33 3.47
N ALA A 24 -6.30 -9.36 2.56
CA ALA A 24 -5.05 -9.22 1.81
C ALA A 24 -3.88 -8.89 2.74
N ALA A 25 -4.13 -8.01 3.73
CA ALA A 25 -3.10 -7.68 4.71
C ALA A 25 -2.72 -8.89 5.55
N ASP A 26 -3.71 -9.72 5.90
CA ASP A 26 -3.42 -10.96 6.64
C ASP A 26 -2.51 -11.88 5.83
N MET A 27 -2.76 -11.99 4.53
CA MET A 27 -1.91 -12.82 3.66
C MET A 27 -0.49 -12.26 3.59
N VAL A 28 -0.35 -10.94 3.50
CA VAL A 28 0.97 -10.30 3.49
C VAL A 28 1.71 -10.63 4.79
N ARG A 29 1.03 -10.50 5.92
CA ARG A 29 1.67 -10.80 7.22
C ARG A 29 2.07 -12.26 7.32
N GLN A 30 1.28 -13.15 6.74
CA GLN A 30 1.62 -14.57 6.74
C GLN A 30 2.94 -14.81 6.00
N MET A 31 3.18 -14.03 4.94
CA MET A 31 4.37 -14.23 4.09
C MET A 31 5.62 -13.53 4.64
N VAL A 32 5.47 -12.32 5.17
CA VAL A 32 6.64 -11.52 5.53
C VAL A 32 6.69 -11.14 7.01
N GLY A 33 5.67 -11.49 7.79
CA GLY A 33 5.63 -11.11 9.21
C GLY A 33 5.65 -9.61 9.39
N ASP A 34 6.49 -9.14 10.29
CA ASP A 34 6.62 -7.71 10.59
C ASP A 34 7.78 -7.05 9.84
N ALA A 35 8.26 -7.69 8.77
CA ALA A 35 9.44 -7.21 8.07
C ALA A 35 9.22 -5.87 7.38
N VAL A 36 7.98 -5.53 7.00
CA VAL A 36 7.70 -4.28 6.31
C VAL A 36 6.56 -3.53 7.01
N PRO A 37 6.55 -2.19 6.92
CA PRO A 37 5.38 -1.43 7.40
C PRO A 37 4.18 -1.76 6.52
N LEU A 38 3.03 -1.96 7.13
CA LEU A 38 1.84 -2.41 6.41
C LEU A 38 0.61 -1.73 6.99
N ALA A 39 -0.26 -1.24 6.11
CA ALA A 39 -1.56 -0.71 6.50
C ALA A 39 -2.58 -1.06 5.43
N TRP A 40 -3.84 -1.06 5.81
CA TRP A 40 -4.91 -1.31 4.85
C TRP A 40 -6.08 -0.38 5.16
N THR A 41 -6.87 -0.12 4.13
CA THR A 41 -8.10 0.64 4.28
C THR A 41 -9.11 0.16 3.24
N GLY A 42 -10.39 0.26 3.58
CA GLY A 42 -11.45 -0.11 2.66
C GLY A 42 -12.78 0.39 3.16
N GLY A 43 -13.72 0.51 2.23
CA GLY A 43 -15.06 0.99 2.55
C GLY A 43 -15.16 2.50 2.45
N ASP A 44 -16.41 2.99 2.31
CA ASP A 44 -16.67 4.42 2.30
C ASP A 44 -16.82 4.93 3.74
N VAL A 45 -17.12 6.23 3.87
CA VAL A 45 -17.20 6.86 5.20
C VAL A 45 -18.32 6.28 6.06
N ASP A 46 -19.29 5.63 5.45
CA ASP A 46 -20.43 5.02 6.16
C ASP A 46 -20.24 3.54 6.41
N GLY A 47 -19.07 3.00 6.04
CA GLY A 47 -18.77 1.58 6.26
C GLY A 47 -19.27 0.67 5.15
N GLY A 48 -19.89 1.20 4.10
CA GLY A 48 -20.30 0.43 2.93
C GLY A 48 -19.14 0.19 1.98
N LEU A 49 -19.46 -0.35 0.81
CA LEU A 49 -18.45 -0.55 -0.23
C LEU A 49 -18.04 0.79 -0.81
N GLY A 50 -16.74 0.94 -1.05
CA GLY A 50 -16.19 2.18 -1.58
C GLY A 50 -14.84 2.48 -0.95
N THR A 51 -14.32 3.67 -1.22
CA THR A 51 -13.05 4.12 -0.62
C THR A 51 -13.22 5.57 -0.17
N ASN A 52 -12.32 6.03 0.70
CA ASN A 52 -12.32 7.44 1.06
C ASN A 52 -10.88 7.94 1.22
N VAL A 53 -10.67 9.18 0.81
CA VAL A 53 -9.33 9.79 0.76
C VAL A 53 -8.74 9.91 2.16
N ALA A 54 -9.54 10.27 3.17
CA ALA A 54 -9.03 10.42 4.53
C ALA A 54 -8.48 9.10 5.07
N GLY A 55 -9.19 7.99 4.81
CA GLY A 55 -8.71 6.67 5.22
C GLY A 55 -7.41 6.29 4.53
N ILE A 56 -7.29 6.65 3.25
CA ILE A 56 -6.06 6.37 2.51
C ILE A 56 -4.89 7.19 3.06
N LEU A 57 -5.12 8.47 3.36
CA LEU A 57 -4.09 9.30 3.97
C LEU A 57 -3.62 8.73 5.30
N GLU A 58 -4.56 8.26 6.11
CA GLU A 58 -4.22 7.65 7.39
C GLU A 58 -3.40 6.38 7.20
N ALA A 59 -3.76 5.56 6.21
CA ALA A 59 -3.01 4.33 5.93
C ALA A 59 -1.59 4.65 5.46
N ILE A 60 -1.44 5.68 4.62
CA ILE A 60 -0.10 6.10 4.18
C ILE A 60 0.73 6.52 5.39
N GLU A 61 0.13 7.28 6.31
CA GLU A 61 0.84 7.71 7.50
C GLU A 61 1.26 6.51 8.36
N THR A 62 0.36 5.54 8.53
CA THR A 62 0.63 4.34 9.33
C THR A 62 1.78 3.51 8.73
N ALA A 63 1.81 3.38 7.42
CA ALA A 63 2.82 2.56 6.73
C ALA A 63 4.02 3.39 6.28
N TRP A 64 4.10 4.64 6.67
CA TRP A 64 5.16 5.52 6.19
C TRP A 64 6.55 4.97 6.52
N SER A 65 7.44 5.09 5.56
CA SER A 65 8.85 4.74 5.71
C SER A 65 9.66 5.71 4.86
N PRO A 66 10.85 6.11 5.31
CA PRO A 66 11.74 6.92 4.46
C PRO A 66 12.05 6.27 3.11
N ALA A 67 11.95 4.94 3.04
CA ALA A 67 12.16 4.22 1.77
C ALA A 67 10.99 4.40 0.82
N GLY A 68 9.86 4.92 1.30
CA GLY A 68 8.69 5.18 0.48
C GLY A 68 7.53 4.25 0.80
N VAL A 69 6.44 4.45 0.07
CA VAL A 69 5.20 3.68 0.25
C VAL A 69 4.68 3.27 -1.13
N ALA A 70 4.31 2.01 -1.27
CA ALA A 70 3.66 1.48 -2.46
C ALA A 70 2.20 1.16 -2.12
N ILE A 71 1.28 1.70 -2.92
CA ILE A 71 -0.15 1.53 -2.69
C ILE A 71 -0.69 0.53 -3.72
N LEU A 72 -1.38 -0.50 -3.25
CA LEU A 72 -2.06 -1.49 -4.08
C LEU A 72 -3.55 -1.24 -4.02
N VAL A 73 -4.21 -1.23 -5.18
CA VAL A 73 -5.63 -0.88 -5.30
C VAL A 73 -6.38 -1.96 -6.07
N ASP A 74 -7.70 -2.07 -5.85
CA ASP A 74 -8.50 -3.09 -6.55
C ASP A 74 -9.20 -2.53 -7.78
N LEU A 75 -10.09 -1.56 -7.63
CA LEU A 75 -10.89 -1.04 -8.73
C LEU A 75 -10.56 0.42 -8.98
N GLY A 76 -10.99 0.93 -10.14
CA GLY A 76 -10.62 2.26 -10.60
C GLY A 76 -10.85 3.39 -9.61
N GLY A 77 -11.95 3.35 -8.84
CA GLY A 77 -12.20 4.39 -7.83
C GLY A 77 -11.15 4.39 -6.74
N ALA A 78 -10.64 3.22 -6.37
CA ALA A 78 -9.56 3.13 -5.39
C ALA A 78 -8.30 3.78 -5.91
N GLU A 79 -8.00 3.60 -7.20
CA GLU A 79 -6.85 4.23 -7.82
C GLU A 79 -6.98 5.75 -7.81
N THR A 80 -8.13 6.26 -8.23
CA THR A 80 -8.38 7.70 -8.30
C THR A 80 -8.27 8.33 -6.92
N ASN A 81 -8.90 7.74 -5.91
CA ASN A 81 -8.84 8.29 -4.56
C ASN A 81 -7.45 8.19 -3.97
N SER A 82 -6.69 7.13 -4.32
CA SER A 82 -5.31 7.00 -3.86
C SER A 82 -4.44 8.10 -4.48
N GLU A 83 -4.64 8.40 -5.76
CA GLU A 83 -3.90 9.48 -6.40
C GLU A 83 -4.25 10.83 -5.80
N MET A 84 -5.53 11.05 -5.45
CA MET A 84 -5.92 12.26 -4.75
C MET A 84 -5.25 12.39 -3.40
N ALA A 85 -5.17 11.29 -2.66
CA ALA A 85 -4.50 11.29 -1.36
C ALA A 85 -3.02 11.66 -1.52
N VAL A 86 -2.35 11.08 -2.53
CA VAL A 86 -0.95 11.39 -2.79
C VAL A 86 -0.76 12.88 -3.08
N GLU A 87 -1.68 13.45 -3.88
CA GLU A 87 -1.60 14.88 -4.21
C GLU A 87 -1.74 15.77 -2.99
N MET A 88 -2.36 15.29 -1.94
CA MET A 88 -2.55 16.07 -0.71
C MET A 88 -1.35 15.99 0.23
N LEU A 89 -0.36 15.16 -0.08
CA LEU A 89 0.83 15.05 0.75
C LEU A 89 1.80 16.20 0.51
N PRO A 90 2.66 16.53 1.50
CA PRO A 90 3.75 17.49 1.25
C PRO A 90 4.63 16.99 0.09
N GLU A 91 5.26 17.93 -0.60
CA GLU A 91 5.98 17.63 -1.83
C GLU A 91 7.05 16.54 -1.63
N ASP A 92 7.80 16.61 -0.53
CA ASP A 92 8.86 15.64 -0.28
C ASP A 92 8.31 14.24 -0.03
N ARG A 93 7.14 14.11 0.59
CA ARG A 93 6.50 12.82 0.79
C ARG A 93 5.85 12.33 -0.49
N ARG A 94 5.23 13.25 -1.24
CA ARG A 94 4.56 12.90 -2.49
C ARG A 94 5.51 12.20 -3.47
N ALA A 95 6.76 12.62 -3.47
CA ALA A 95 7.76 12.02 -4.36
C ALA A 95 8.13 10.59 -3.98
N ARG A 96 7.72 10.14 -2.79
CA ARG A 96 8.08 8.82 -2.27
C ARG A 96 6.88 7.89 -2.12
N VAL A 97 5.76 8.22 -2.76
CA VAL A 97 4.56 7.37 -2.70
C VAL A 97 4.11 7.08 -4.11
N VAL A 98 3.90 5.80 -4.42
CA VAL A 98 3.48 5.38 -5.76
C VAL A 98 2.22 4.53 -5.64
N VAL A 99 1.38 4.60 -6.69
CA VAL A 99 0.22 3.72 -6.83
C VAL A 99 0.59 2.69 -7.90
N CYS A 100 0.46 1.41 -7.54
CA CYS A 100 0.87 0.33 -8.42
C CYS A 100 -0.32 -0.16 -9.26
N ASN A 101 -0.08 -0.39 -10.54
CA ASN A 101 -1.07 -0.99 -11.43
C ASN A 101 -0.89 -2.51 -11.39
N ALA A 102 -1.48 -3.16 -10.39
CA ALA A 102 -1.29 -4.58 -10.12
C ALA A 102 -2.54 -5.12 -9.43
N PRO A 103 -2.79 -6.44 -9.50
CA PRO A 103 -3.92 -7.01 -8.76
C PRO A 103 -3.68 -6.84 -7.27
N VAL A 104 -4.75 -6.47 -6.53
CA VAL A 104 -4.59 -5.98 -5.16
C VAL A 104 -3.99 -7.03 -4.23
N VAL A 105 -4.42 -8.29 -4.33
CA VAL A 105 -3.94 -9.34 -3.42
C VAL A 105 -2.56 -9.82 -3.85
N GLU A 106 -2.43 -10.27 -5.09
CA GLU A 106 -1.17 -10.79 -5.60
C GLU A 106 -0.10 -9.72 -5.60
N GLY A 107 -0.48 -8.49 -6.01
CA GLY A 107 0.45 -7.38 -6.04
C GLY A 107 0.94 -7.01 -4.65
N ALA A 108 0.06 -7.06 -3.65
CA ALA A 108 0.45 -6.75 -2.28
C ALA A 108 1.47 -7.76 -1.75
N VAL A 109 1.25 -9.05 -2.02
CA VAL A 109 2.19 -10.09 -1.59
C VAL A 109 3.53 -9.92 -2.29
N ILE A 110 3.52 -9.68 -3.60
CA ILE A 110 4.75 -9.48 -4.37
C ILE A 110 5.49 -8.24 -3.87
N ALA A 111 4.77 -7.12 -3.71
CA ALA A 111 5.39 -5.88 -3.27
C ALA A 111 6.01 -6.04 -1.88
N ALA A 112 5.29 -6.68 -0.96
CA ALA A 112 5.79 -6.89 0.39
C ALA A 112 7.02 -7.79 0.41
N THR A 113 7.02 -8.84 -0.43
CA THR A 113 8.15 -9.76 -0.53
C THR A 113 9.39 -9.02 -1.04
N GLU A 114 9.22 -8.20 -2.09
CA GLU A 114 10.32 -7.38 -2.60
C GLU A 114 10.83 -6.42 -1.55
N SER A 115 9.90 -5.76 -0.86
CA SER A 115 10.28 -4.80 0.18
C SER A 115 11.02 -5.49 1.32
N SER A 116 10.58 -6.68 1.72
CA SER A 116 11.23 -7.41 2.82
C SER A 116 12.67 -7.76 2.47
N GLY A 117 12.96 -7.93 1.19
CA GLY A 117 14.33 -8.19 0.71
C GLY A 117 15.17 -6.94 0.58
N GLY A 118 14.62 -5.76 0.86
CA GLY A 118 15.37 -4.51 0.82
C GLY A 118 15.32 -3.77 -0.50
N SER A 119 14.46 -4.18 -1.43
CA SER A 119 14.37 -3.53 -2.74
C SER A 119 13.88 -2.09 -2.61
N PRO A 120 14.39 -1.17 -3.45
CA PRO A 120 13.93 0.21 -3.43
C PRO A 120 12.52 0.35 -4.03
N LEU A 121 11.89 1.50 -3.80
CA LEU A 121 10.51 1.73 -4.20
C LEU A 121 10.26 1.43 -5.68
N ALA A 122 11.14 1.87 -6.57
CA ALA A 122 10.96 1.64 -8.00
C ALA A 122 10.94 0.14 -8.33
N ALA A 123 11.76 -0.64 -7.66
CA ALA A 123 11.80 -2.09 -7.88
C ALA A 123 10.57 -2.78 -7.31
N VAL A 124 10.10 -2.32 -6.14
CA VAL A 124 8.88 -2.84 -5.53
C VAL A 124 7.69 -2.64 -6.48
N LYS A 125 7.56 -1.43 -7.01
CA LYS A 125 6.48 -1.11 -7.95
C LYS A 125 6.59 -1.98 -9.21
N ARG A 126 7.78 -2.06 -9.78
CA ARG A 126 7.98 -2.84 -11.00
C ARG A 126 7.65 -4.31 -10.81
N SER A 127 8.10 -4.91 -9.71
CA SER A 127 7.83 -6.33 -9.45
C SER A 127 6.34 -6.60 -9.30
N ALA A 128 5.63 -5.75 -8.59
CA ALA A 128 4.18 -5.91 -8.43
C ALA A 128 3.46 -5.79 -9.78
N GLU A 129 3.89 -4.82 -10.61
CA GLU A 129 3.23 -4.57 -11.89
C GLU A 129 3.55 -5.61 -12.95
N GLU A 130 4.66 -6.30 -12.81
CA GLU A 130 5.04 -7.35 -13.76
C GLU A 130 4.08 -8.54 -13.71
N PHE A 131 3.23 -8.63 -12.70
CA PHE A 131 2.25 -9.69 -12.64
C PHE A 131 1.37 -9.71 -13.91
N TYR A 132 1.12 -8.54 -14.50
CA TYR A 132 0.32 -8.43 -15.72
C TYR A 132 1.15 -8.54 -17.01
N ALA A 133 2.45 -8.60 -16.88
CA ALA A 133 3.33 -8.60 -18.06
C ALA A 133 3.32 -9.93 -18.82
#